data_9318113f5a5b85815ce2ba4b28eafad5
#
_entry.id   9318113f5a5b85815ce2ba4b28eafad5
#
_cell.length_a   1.000
_cell.length_b   1.000
_cell.length_c   1.000
_cell.angle_alpha   90.00
_cell.angle_beta   90.00
_cell.angle_gamma   90.00
#
_symmetry.space_group_name_H-M   'P 1'
#
loop_
_entity.id
_entity.type
_entity.pdbx_description
1 polymer ?
#
loop_
_entity_poly.entity_id
_entity_poly.type
_entity_poly.pdbx_seq_one_letter_code
_entity_poly.pdbx_strand_id
1 'polypeptide(L)'
;MMLRKRVWDIMREDFASVREDATLSEAITALREIRSKQADTSFVLVFSKNDKFLGVLSMWNLIQGIGPCLLKGSVLDGNEVDWDSAFATACRSCSLVRISDCLQHDIPMLKPNDPLARVLEVFLDYRRGRAVVEEGGRIIGVVCMADLFKEISDSLMP
;
A
#
# COMPACT_ATOMS: atom_id res chain seq x y z
N MET A 1 -7.80 -33.05 11.29
CA MET A 1 -6.75 -32.32 11.99
C MET A 1 -6.70 -30.88 11.43
N MET A 2 -6.95 -29.91 12.27
CA MET A 2 -6.87 -28.51 11.81
C MET A 2 -5.42 -28.13 11.55
N LEU A 3 -5.14 -27.72 10.32
CA LEU A 3 -3.85 -27.15 9.98
C LEU A 3 -3.72 -25.81 10.72
N ARG A 4 -2.76 -25.74 11.64
CA ARG A 4 -2.48 -24.51 12.38
C ARG A 4 -1.61 -23.59 11.53
N LYS A 5 -2.26 -22.87 10.61
CA LYS A 5 -1.55 -21.88 9.81
C LYS A 5 -1.17 -20.68 10.65
N ARG A 6 -0.03 -20.10 10.32
CA ARG A 6 0.50 -18.89 10.93
C ARG A 6 0.66 -17.82 9.85
N VAL A 7 0.96 -16.60 10.27
CA VAL A 7 1.20 -15.50 9.36
C VAL A 7 2.21 -15.87 8.28
N TRP A 8 3.30 -16.55 8.64
CA TRP A 8 4.33 -16.94 7.68
C TRP A 8 3.82 -17.88 6.57
N ASP A 9 2.71 -18.60 6.81
CA ASP A 9 2.11 -19.48 5.80
C ASP A 9 1.31 -18.71 4.75
N ILE A 10 0.88 -17.48 5.07
CA ILE A 10 0.03 -16.68 4.18
C ILE A 10 0.67 -15.38 3.74
N MET A 11 1.77 -14.95 4.35
CA MET A 11 2.42 -13.69 3.98
C MET A 11 3.06 -13.78 2.61
N ARG A 12 3.17 -12.62 1.98
CA ARG A 12 3.89 -12.45 0.72
C ARG A 12 5.27 -11.91 1.03
N GLU A 13 6.30 -12.57 0.52
CA GLU A 13 7.68 -12.13 0.70
C GLU A 13 8.09 -11.09 -0.33
N ASP A 14 7.38 -11.04 -1.46
CA ASP A 14 7.62 -10.08 -2.52
C ASP A 14 6.64 -8.91 -2.37
N PHE A 15 7.17 -7.71 -2.21
CA PHE A 15 6.38 -6.49 -2.05
C PHE A 15 7.13 -5.30 -2.66
N ALA A 16 6.39 -4.27 -3.04
CA ALA A 16 6.97 -3.04 -3.57
C ALA A 16 7.47 -2.17 -2.41
N SER A 17 8.61 -1.52 -2.62
CA SER A 17 9.16 -0.58 -1.64
C SER A 17 9.86 0.60 -2.32
N VAL A 18 9.84 1.74 -1.64
CA VAL A 18 10.58 2.93 -2.04
C VAL A 18 11.21 3.57 -0.81
N ARG A 19 12.15 4.49 -1.04
CA ARG A 19 12.78 5.28 0.01
C ARG A 19 11.96 6.53 0.30
N GLU A 20 12.17 7.12 1.47
CA GLU A 20 11.41 8.28 1.95
C GLU A 20 11.54 9.52 1.05
N ASP A 21 12.63 9.64 0.30
CA ASP A 21 12.88 10.76 -0.61
C ASP A 21 12.36 10.50 -2.04
N ALA A 22 11.63 9.41 -2.25
CA ALA A 22 11.05 9.10 -3.54
C ALA A 22 9.98 10.09 -3.95
N THR A 23 9.74 10.18 -5.25
CA THR A 23 8.64 10.96 -5.82
C THR A 23 7.40 10.08 -5.99
N LEU A 24 6.25 10.73 -6.22
CA LEU A 24 5.02 10.00 -6.57
C LEU A 24 5.22 9.11 -7.80
N SER A 25 5.95 9.60 -8.79
CA SER A 25 6.25 8.82 -10.00
C SER A 25 6.98 7.52 -9.68
N GLU A 26 7.98 7.59 -8.81
CA GLU A 26 8.74 6.40 -8.41
C GLU A 26 7.86 5.41 -7.63
N ALA A 27 7.01 5.90 -6.74
CA ALA A 27 6.09 5.06 -5.97
C ALA A 27 5.04 4.40 -6.88
N ILE A 28 4.50 5.15 -7.83
CA ILE A 28 3.53 4.63 -8.80
C ILE A 28 4.18 3.55 -9.66
N THR A 29 5.41 3.77 -10.10
CA THR A 29 6.17 2.78 -10.88
C THR A 29 6.40 1.50 -10.09
N ALA A 30 6.81 1.63 -8.80
CA ALA A 30 7.01 0.48 -7.93
C ALA A 30 5.71 -0.31 -7.74
N LEU A 31 4.59 0.37 -7.53
CA LEU A 31 3.29 -0.28 -7.40
C LEU A 31 2.89 -0.97 -8.70
N ARG A 32 3.10 -0.34 -9.84
CA ARG A 32 2.80 -0.92 -11.15
C ARG A 32 3.58 -2.21 -11.38
N GLU A 33 4.85 -2.22 -11.01
CA GLU A 33 5.71 -3.40 -11.16
C GLU A 33 5.24 -4.58 -10.33
N ILE A 34 4.93 -4.33 -9.04
CA ILE A 34 4.45 -5.43 -8.18
C ILE A 34 3.07 -5.91 -8.63
N ARG A 35 2.21 -5.02 -9.11
CA ARG A 35 0.88 -5.40 -9.60
C ARG A 35 0.95 -6.25 -10.87
N SER A 36 2.02 -6.18 -11.63
CA SER A 36 2.20 -7.07 -12.79
C SER A 36 2.39 -8.52 -12.37
N LYS A 37 2.87 -8.76 -11.15
CA LYS A 37 3.06 -10.10 -10.57
C LYS A 37 1.93 -10.49 -9.63
N GLN A 38 1.38 -9.53 -8.90
CA GLN A 38 0.35 -9.72 -7.87
C GLN A 38 -0.71 -8.63 -8.07
N ALA A 39 -1.69 -8.90 -8.92
CA ALA A 39 -2.67 -7.91 -9.37
C ALA A 39 -3.53 -7.32 -8.24
N ASP A 40 -3.65 -8.01 -7.11
CA ASP A 40 -4.45 -7.58 -5.96
C ASP A 40 -3.65 -6.75 -4.94
N THR A 41 -2.37 -6.50 -5.17
CA THR A 41 -1.57 -5.63 -4.31
C THR A 41 -1.93 -4.17 -4.57
N SER A 42 -2.15 -3.39 -3.51
CA SER A 42 -2.61 -2.00 -3.61
C SER A 42 -1.78 -1.01 -2.81
N PHE A 43 -0.57 -1.37 -2.41
CA PHE A 43 0.26 -0.49 -1.57
C PHE A 43 1.75 -0.74 -1.78
N VAL A 44 2.53 0.26 -1.39
CA VAL A 44 3.99 0.28 -1.45
C VAL A 44 4.52 0.58 -0.05
N LEU A 45 5.56 -0.11 0.38
CA LEU A 45 6.22 0.16 1.65
C LEU A 45 7.24 1.27 1.49
N VAL A 46 7.39 2.09 2.54
CA VAL A 46 8.34 3.21 2.55
C VAL A 46 9.36 3.00 3.66
N PHE A 47 10.62 3.09 3.31
CA PHE A 47 11.75 2.94 4.23
C PHE A 47 12.60 4.19 4.26
N SER A 48 13.22 4.44 5.43
CA SER A 48 14.21 5.52 5.56
C SER A 48 15.52 5.14 4.88
N LYS A 49 16.44 6.10 4.81
CA LYS A 49 17.81 5.87 4.31
C LYS A 49 18.54 4.78 5.10
N ASN A 50 18.15 4.56 6.36
CA ASN A 50 18.75 3.56 7.25
C ASN A 50 17.97 2.24 7.28
N ASP A 51 17.14 1.99 6.27
CA ASP A 51 16.31 0.79 6.14
C ASP A 51 15.25 0.61 7.24
N LYS A 52 14.89 1.70 7.91
CA LYS A 52 13.82 1.68 8.91
C LYS A 52 12.47 1.81 8.22
N PHE A 53 11.52 0.95 8.57
CA PHE A 53 10.16 1.04 8.05
C PHE A 53 9.47 2.29 8.59
N LEU A 54 8.91 3.11 7.67
CA LEU A 54 8.25 4.36 8.03
C LEU A 54 6.73 4.30 7.87
N GLY A 55 6.24 3.53 6.93
CA GLY A 55 4.82 3.45 6.64
C GLY A 55 4.54 2.93 5.25
N VAL A 56 3.29 3.08 4.81
CA VAL A 56 2.88 2.64 3.47
C VAL A 56 2.23 3.77 2.68
N LEU A 57 2.26 3.60 1.37
CA LEU A 57 1.48 4.40 0.44
C LEU A 57 0.51 3.46 -0.25
N SER A 58 -0.77 3.63 0.02
CA SER A 58 -1.81 2.89 -0.69
C SER A 58 -2.06 3.54 -2.05
N MET A 59 -2.74 2.81 -2.92
CA MET A 59 -3.22 3.37 -4.18
C MET A 59 -4.03 4.64 -3.94
N TRP A 60 -4.85 4.66 -2.88
CA TRP A 60 -5.62 5.84 -2.49
C TRP A 60 -4.72 7.02 -2.11
N ASN A 61 -3.65 6.77 -1.33
CA ASN A 61 -2.70 7.83 -0.96
C ASN A 61 -2.03 8.45 -2.19
N LEU A 62 -1.69 7.62 -3.17
CA LEU A 62 -1.08 8.10 -4.43
C LEU A 62 -2.06 8.94 -5.23
N ILE A 63 -3.32 8.55 -5.30
CA ILE A 63 -4.37 9.32 -5.96
C ILE A 63 -4.55 10.67 -5.27
N GLN A 64 -4.56 10.68 -3.93
CA GLN A 64 -4.66 11.92 -3.16
C GLN A 64 -3.49 12.86 -3.44
N GLY A 65 -2.29 12.31 -3.69
CA GLY A 65 -1.11 13.12 -4.01
C GLY A 65 -1.21 13.85 -5.35
N ILE A 66 -2.00 13.32 -6.29
CA ILE A 66 -2.19 13.94 -7.62
C ILE A 66 -3.31 14.97 -7.59
N GLY A 67 -4.31 14.79 -6.71
CA GLY A 67 -5.48 15.66 -6.66
C GLY A 67 -5.22 17.16 -6.60
N PRO A 68 -4.32 17.64 -5.71
CA PRO A 68 -4.03 19.08 -5.61
C PRO A 68 -3.55 19.71 -6.91
N CYS A 69 -2.82 18.99 -7.75
CA CYS A 69 -2.36 19.50 -9.03
C CYS A 69 -3.49 19.69 -10.03
N LEU A 70 -4.49 18.80 -9.99
CA LEU A 70 -5.68 18.94 -10.82
C LEU A 70 -6.50 20.17 -10.40
N LEU A 71 -6.66 20.37 -9.10
CA LEU A 71 -7.46 21.47 -8.56
C LEU A 71 -6.80 22.84 -8.77
N LYS A 72 -5.47 22.89 -8.78
CA LYS A 72 -4.75 24.18 -8.93
C LYS A 72 -4.78 24.76 -10.33
N GLY A 73 -4.87 23.93 -11.36
CA GLY A 73 -4.66 24.39 -12.73
C GLY A 73 -5.91 24.66 -13.55
N SER A 74 -7.06 24.14 -13.19
CA SER A 74 -8.16 24.05 -14.15
C SER A 74 -9.50 24.62 -13.69
N VAL A 75 -9.72 24.74 -12.39
CA VAL A 75 -11.07 25.06 -11.87
C VAL A 75 -11.25 26.54 -11.59
N LEU A 76 -10.14 27.30 -11.50
CA LEU A 76 -10.18 28.69 -11.03
C LEU A 76 -10.34 29.74 -12.13
N ASP A 77 -10.22 29.37 -13.40
CA ASP A 77 -10.24 30.37 -14.50
C ASP A 77 -11.62 30.61 -15.13
N GLY A 78 -12.65 29.90 -14.72
CA GLY A 78 -14.02 30.14 -15.19
C GLY A 78 -14.26 29.88 -16.67
N ASN A 79 -13.27 29.40 -17.40
CA ASN A 79 -13.35 29.07 -18.82
C ASN A 79 -13.68 27.60 -19.03
N GLU A 80 -14.07 27.24 -20.24
CA GLU A 80 -14.24 25.85 -20.60
C GLU A 80 -12.97 25.08 -20.30
N VAL A 81 -13.07 24.06 -19.44
CA VAL A 81 -11.94 23.24 -19.03
C VAL A 81 -11.85 22.04 -19.95
N ASP A 82 -10.69 21.87 -20.60
CA ASP A 82 -10.36 20.62 -21.25
C ASP A 82 -9.91 19.65 -20.15
N TRP A 83 -10.84 18.82 -19.68
CA TRP A 83 -10.60 17.89 -18.58
C TRP A 83 -9.55 16.84 -18.90
N ASP A 84 -9.47 16.40 -20.15
CA ASP A 84 -8.48 15.40 -20.55
C ASP A 84 -7.06 15.97 -20.48
N SER A 85 -6.88 17.20 -20.96
CA SER A 85 -5.59 17.90 -20.86
C SER A 85 -5.23 18.22 -19.42
N ALA A 86 -6.22 18.63 -18.63
CA ALA A 86 -6.04 18.95 -17.20
C ALA A 86 -5.58 17.70 -16.44
N PHE A 87 -6.20 16.57 -16.69
CA PHE A 87 -5.82 15.28 -16.08
C PHE A 87 -4.39 14.89 -16.44
N ALA A 88 -4.05 14.91 -17.72
CA ALA A 88 -2.71 14.57 -18.19
C ALA A 88 -1.65 15.50 -17.60
N THR A 89 -1.94 16.80 -17.54
CA THR A 89 -1.03 17.80 -16.95
C THR A 89 -0.84 17.57 -15.47
N ALA A 90 -1.92 17.29 -14.73
CA ALA A 90 -1.86 17.01 -13.30
C ALA A 90 -0.99 15.77 -13.03
N CYS A 91 -1.18 14.71 -13.79
CA CYS A 91 -0.39 13.49 -13.65
C CYS A 91 1.11 13.76 -13.87
N ARG A 92 1.45 14.56 -14.88
CA ARG A 92 2.85 14.93 -15.14
C ARG A 92 3.43 15.84 -14.06
N SER A 93 2.68 16.85 -13.67
CA SER A 93 3.15 17.87 -12.72
C SER A 93 3.32 17.34 -11.31
N CYS A 94 2.37 16.50 -10.85
CA CYS A 94 2.41 15.95 -9.50
C CYS A 94 3.30 14.71 -9.37
N SER A 95 3.72 14.12 -10.49
CA SER A 95 4.59 12.93 -10.45
C SER A 95 5.93 13.21 -9.77
N LEU A 96 6.38 14.48 -9.76
CA LEU A 96 7.64 14.89 -9.16
C LEU A 96 7.49 15.30 -7.70
N VAL A 97 6.27 15.34 -7.16
CA VAL A 97 6.02 15.67 -5.76
C VAL A 97 6.55 14.54 -4.87
N ARG A 98 7.10 14.89 -3.73
CA ARG A 98 7.62 13.92 -2.77
C ARG A 98 6.47 13.24 -2.02
N ILE A 99 6.69 11.97 -1.66
CA ILE A 99 5.67 11.13 -1.04
C ILE A 99 5.47 11.40 0.45
N SER A 100 6.34 12.18 1.09
CA SER A 100 6.35 12.35 2.55
C SER A 100 5.01 12.83 3.13
N ASP A 101 4.27 13.66 2.38
CA ASP A 101 3.00 14.21 2.83
C ASP A 101 1.81 13.27 2.68
N CYS A 102 2.01 12.17 1.95
CA CYS A 102 0.95 11.19 1.65
C CYS A 102 1.10 9.91 2.48
N LEU A 103 2.14 9.80 3.27
CA LEU A 103 2.53 8.57 3.95
C LEU A 103 1.57 8.21 5.07
N GLN A 104 1.12 6.96 5.08
CA GLN A 104 0.30 6.41 6.15
C GLN A 104 1.21 5.71 7.16
N HIS A 105 1.23 6.20 8.40
CA HIS A 105 2.12 5.71 9.46
C HIS A 105 1.48 4.62 10.33
N ASP A 106 0.16 4.61 10.42
CA ASP A 106 -0.58 3.71 11.31
C ASP A 106 -0.89 2.39 10.62
N ILE A 107 0.10 1.52 10.57
CA ILE A 107 0.02 0.23 9.87
C ILE A 107 0.16 -0.91 10.89
N PRO A 108 -0.77 -1.88 10.91
CA PRO A 108 -0.63 -3.02 11.80
C PRO A 108 0.61 -3.84 11.49
N MET A 109 1.29 -4.25 12.56
CA MET A 109 2.46 -5.11 12.47
C MET A 109 2.14 -6.49 13.02
N LEU A 110 2.55 -7.50 12.30
CA LEU A 110 2.38 -8.90 12.65
C LEU A 110 3.74 -9.57 12.82
N LYS A 111 3.77 -10.66 13.56
CA LYS A 111 4.95 -11.51 13.68
C LYS A 111 4.71 -12.79 12.86
N PRO A 112 5.80 -13.42 12.35
CA PRO A 112 5.64 -14.62 11.52
C PRO A 112 4.86 -15.75 12.21
N ASN A 113 5.00 -15.87 13.52
CA ASN A 113 4.37 -16.95 14.29
C ASN A 113 2.98 -16.58 14.82
N ASP A 114 2.45 -15.41 14.47
CA ASP A 114 1.10 -15.03 14.87
C ASP A 114 0.05 -15.94 14.24
N PRO A 115 -1.01 -16.29 14.98
CA PRO A 115 -2.11 -17.08 14.42
C PRO A 115 -2.97 -16.24 13.46
N LEU A 116 -3.73 -16.90 12.59
CA LEU A 116 -4.62 -16.21 11.65
C LEU A 116 -5.68 -15.36 12.36
N ALA A 117 -6.11 -15.78 13.55
CA ALA A 117 -7.04 -14.99 14.37
C ALA A 117 -6.46 -13.60 14.71
N ARG A 118 -5.14 -13.53 14.90
CA ARG A 118 -4.48 -12.24 15.16
C ARG A 118 -4.52 -11.34 13.91
N VAL A 119 -4.38 -11.91 12.72
CA VAL A 119 -4.50 -11.15 11.47
C VAL A 119 -5.89 -10.54 11.36
N LEU A 120 -6.93 -11.34 11.62
CA LEU A 120 -8.31 -10.86 11.60
C LEU A 120 -8.52 -9.74 12.63
N GLU A 121 -8.01 -9.92 13.84
CA GLU A 121 -8.12 -8.94 14.92
C GLU A 121 -7.51 -7.60 14.52
N VAL A 122 -6.27 -7.59 14.00
CA VAL A 122 -5.61 -6.32 13.65
C VAL A 122 -6.25 -5.67 12.43
N PHE A 123 -6.75 -6.42 11.48
CA PHE A 123 -7.47 -5.85 10.34
C PHE A 123 -8.74 -5.13 10.78
N LEU A 124 -9.47 -5.72 11.73
CA LEU A 124 -10.69 -5.12 12.27
C LEU A 124 -10.38 -3.91 13.15
N ASP A 125 -9.37 -4.01 14.03
CA ASP A 125 -9.00 -2.93 14.94
C ASP A 125 -8.51 -1.69 14.19
N TYR A 126 -7.70 -1.89 13.16
CA TYR A 126 -7.14 -0.78 12.38
C TYR A 126 -8.05 -0.36 11.22
N ARG A 127 -9.06 -1.16 10.91
CA ARG A 127 -9.92 -0.97 9.72
C ARG A 127 -9.09 -0.89 8.45
N ARG A 128 -8.06 -1.74 8.37
CA ARG A 128 -7.13 -1.83 7.24
C ARG A 128 -7.02 -3.28 6.80
N GLY A 129 -7.04 -3.50 5.51
CA GLY A 129 -6.86 -4.83 4.92
C GLY A 129 -5.42 -5.08 4.51
N ARG A 130 -4.47 -4.59 5.29
CA ARG A 130 -3.05 -4.78 5.03
C ARG A 130 -2.27 -4.71 6.32
N ALA A 131 -1.21 -5.51 6.41
CA ALA A 131 -0.31 -5.49 7.54
C ALA A 131 1.10 -5.84 7.06
N VAL A 132 2.10 -5.39 7.80
CA VAL A 132 3.49 -5.77 7.55
C VAL A 132 3.90 -6.84 8.55
N VAL A 133 4.80 -7.72 8.15
CA VAL A 133 5.32 -8.80 8.98
C VAL A 133 6.77 -8.45 9.34
N GLU A 134 7.03 -8.38 10.63
CA GLU A 134 8.34 -8.00 11.16
C GLU A 134 8.97 -9.16 11.92
N GLU A 135 10.26 -9.35 11.73
CA GLU A 135 11.07 -10.29 12.49
C GLU A 135 12.45 -9.69 12.74
N GLY A 136 12.85 -9.61 14.00
CA GLY A 136 14.17 -9.09 14.37
C GLY A 136 14.41 -7.64 13.94
N GLY A 137 13.37 -6.80 13.94
CA GLY A 137 13.48 -5.40 13.53
C GLY A 137 13.44 -5.19 12.02
N ARG A 138 13.22 -6.24 11.23
CA ARG A 138 13.17 -6.17 9.76
C ARG A 138 11.81 -6.57 9.25
N ILE A 139 11.36 -5.90 8.19
CA ILE A 139 10.14 -6.28 7.49
C ILE A 139 10.47 -7.43 6.55
N ILE A 140 9.83 -8.58 6.77
CA ILE A 140 10.07 -9.80 5.97
C ILE A 140 8.94 -10.13 5.02
N GLY A 141 7.81 -9.47 5.14
CA GLY A 141 6.68 -9.74 4.25
C GLY A 141 5.51 -8.83 4.54
N VAL A 142 4.45 -9.06 3.79
CA VAL A 142 3.17 -8.35 3.94
C VAL A 142 2.02 -9.35 3.90
N VAL A 143 0.90 -8.97 4.51
CA VAL A 143 -0.36 -9.72 4.40
C VAL A 143 -1.40 -8.78 3.82
N CYS A 144 -2.02 -9.21 2.73
CA CYS A 144 -3.08 -8.47 2.07
C CYS A 144 -4.45 -9.02 2.49
N MET A 145 -5.48 -8.21 2.30
CA MET A 145 -6.87 -8.63 2.58
C MET A 145 -7.22 -9.95 1.89
N ALA A 146 -6.81 -10.08 0.62
CA ALA A 146 -7.09 -11.30 -0.16
C ALA A 146 -6.49 -12.55 0.47
N ASP A 147 -5.34 -12.43 1.15
CA ASP A 147 -4.67 -13.57 1.77
C ASP A 147 -5.48 -14.13 2.93
N LEU A 148 -6.00 -13.26 3.79
CA LEU A 148 -6.86 -13.67 4.89
C LEU A 148 -8.23 -14.14 4.37
N PHE A 149 -8.79 -13.43 3.41
CA PHE A 149 -10.10 -13.78 2.83
C PHE A 149 -10.08 -15.20 2.25
N LYS A 150 -9.00 -15.57 1.58
CA LYS A 150 -8.83 -16.92 1.05
C LYS A 150 -8.92 -17.97 2.14
N GLU A 151 -8.24 -17.74 3.27
CA GLU A 151 -8.25 -18.69 4.40
C GLU A 151 -9.64 -18.79 5.03
N ILE A 152 -10.35 -17.67 5.15
CA ILE A 152 -11.73 -17.67 5.65
C ILE A 152 -12.63 -18.46 4.70
N SER A 153 -12.52 -18.21 3.41
CA SER A 153 -13.31 -18.89 2.38
C SER A 153 -13.07 -20.40 2.38
N ASP A 154 -11.80 -20.81 2.43
CA ASP A 154 -11.43 -22.22 2.45
C ASP A 154 -11.95 -22.92 3.72
N SER A 155 -12.01 -22.22 4.84
CA SER A 155 -12.54 -22.77 6.10
C SER A 155 -14.05 -22.93 6.08
N LEU A 156 -14.77 -22.10 5.34
CA LEU A 156 -16.22 -22.15 5.22
C LEU A 156 -16.69 -23.19 4.19
N MET A 157 -15.84 -23.51 3.23
CA MET A 157 -16.16 -24.41 2.11
C MET A 157 -15.14 -25.54 2.08
N PRO A 158 -15.28 -26.53 3.00
CA PRO A 158 -14.34 -27.64 3.09
C PRO A 158 -14.41 -28.59 1.89
#